data_32cd38ac77b0a06a70fa8f6c1cfd3b91
#
_entry.id   32cd38ac77b0a06a70fa8f6c1cfd3b91
#
_cell.length_a   1.000
_cell.length_b   1.000
_cell.length_c   1.000
_cell.angle_alpha   90.00
_cell.angle_beta   90.00
_cell.angle_gamma   90.00
#
_symmetry.space_group_name_H-M   'P 1'
#
loop_
_entity.id
_entity.type
_entity.pdbx_description
1 polymer ?
#
loop_
_entity_poly.entity_id
_entity_poly.type
_entity_poly.pdbx_seq_one_letter_code
_entity_poly.pdbx_strand_id
1 'polypeptide(L)'
;MGKRPDIFRPGCFSANDATYGVLCDLGFIGGGVSIPGRIWLERFCVWSGAYPYAHFAHGAFRQCSGALPFVEIPLSVDLTTPLRYNPVGFHHHPDLRPGGVYSETDEVAYDRRQLLHGILQRTAADDPPIKTLVVDVHNDRDFTSGDSQAAKDLSAVLDGIEPECLALGWEVVPATYDEVIRHYSAVHGSSVQRQIKRSNAEPAGASDA
;
A
#
# COMPACT_ATOMS: atom_id res chain seq x y z
N MET A 1 -26.07 17.66 -0.45
CA MET A 1 -24.65 17.69 -0.88
C MET A 1 -23.96 16.49 -0.27
N GLY A 2 -23.19 15.72 -1.03
CA GLY A 2 -22.46 14.56 -0.50
C GLY A 2 -21.31 14.99 0.43
N LYS A 3 -20.86 14.07 1.27
CA LYS A 3 -19.65 14.24 2.10
C LYS A 3 -18.46 14.44 1.17
N ARG A 4 -17.55 15.38 1.47
CA ARG A 4 -16.27 15.53 0.77
C ARG A 4 -15.43 14.27 1.00
N PRO A 5 -14.80 13.70 -0.05
CA PRO A 5 -13.89 12.58 0.14
C PRO A 5 -12.67 13.02 0.96
N ASP A 6 -12.27 12.16 1.90
CA ASP A 6 -11.14 12.35 2.81
C ASP A 6 -10.08 11.24 2.65
N ILE A 7 -10.27 10.34 1.69
CA ILE A 7 -9.36 9.26 1.32
C ILE A 7 -8.93 9.46 -0.13
N PHE A 8 -7.65 9.24 -0.41
CA PHE A 8 -7.06 9.50 -1.72
C PHE A 8 -6.34 8.29 -2.29
N ARG A 9 -6.49 8.09 -3.62
CA ARG A 9 -5.72 7.14 -4.39
C ARG A 9 -5.42 7.73 -5.77
N PRO A 10 -4.14 7.88 -6.17
CA PRO A 10 -3.79 8.41 -7.49
C PRO A 10 -3.98 7.37 -8.58
N GLY A 11 -4.24 7.82 -9.80
CA GLY A 11 -4.10 6.98 -10.99
C GLY A 11 -2.65 6.55 -11.17
N CYS A 12 -2.42 5.32 -11.62
CA CYS A 12 -1.09 4.74 -11.84
C CYS A 12 -0.15 4.78 -10.61
N PHE A 13 -0.65 5.05 -9.41
CA PHE A 13 0.16 5.30 -8.22
C PHE A 13 1.19 6.44 -8.39
N SER A 14 0.85 7.44 -9.20
CA SER A 14 1.72 8.58 -9.51
C SER A 14 1.79 9.54 -8.32
N ALA A 15 2.99 9.83 -7.85
CA ALA A 15 3.21 10.76 -6.75
C ALA A 15 4.64 11.30 -6.75
N ASN A 16 4.85 12.41 -6.06
CA ASN A 16 6.16 12.97 -5.74
C ASN A 16 6.28 13.23 -4.24
N ASP A 17 7.42 13.75 -3.79
CA ASP A 17 7.70 13.94 -2.37
C ASP A 17 6.81 15.02 -1.72
N ALA A 18 6.22 15.94 -2.49
CA ALA A 18 5.27 16.93 -1.97
C ALA A 18 3.83 16.41 -1.84
N THR A 19 3.53 15.25 -2.44
CA THR A 19 2.14 14.77 -2.57
C THR A 19 1.45 14.62 -1.21
N TYR A 20 2.09 14.00 -0.23
CA TYR A 20 1.46 13.80 1.09
C TYR A 20 1.22 15.10 1.85
N GLY A 21 2.15 16.06 1.77
CA GLY A 21 1.96 17.39 2.35
C GLY A 21 0.74 18.10 1.76
N VAL A 22 0.64 18.14 0.43
CA VAL A 22 -0.52 18.72 -0.27
C VAL A 22 -1.82 18.01 0.08
N LEU A 23 -1.83 16.70 0.20
CA LEU A 23 -3.03 15.94 0.59
C LEU A 23 -3.48 16.30 2.01
N CYS A 24 -2.53 16.43 2.95
CA CYS A 24 -2.83 16.90 4.31
C CYS A 24 -3.42 18.32 4.30
N ASP A 25 -2.83 19.25 3.57
CA ASP A 25 -3.33 20.64 3.46
C ASP A 25 -4.73 20.70 2.85
N LEU A 26 -5.04 19.76 1.96
CA LEU A 26 -6.38 19.58 1.38
C LEU A 26 -7.34 18.83 2.31
N GLY A 27 -6.92 18.34 3.48
CA GLY A 27 -7.75 17.67 4.48
C GLY A 27 -7.99 16.18 4.20
N PHE A 28 -7.18 15.52 3.38
CA PHE A 28 -7.18 14.06 3.28
C PHE A 28 -6.50 13.45 4.51
N ILE A 29 -7.05 12.33 5.00
CA ILE A 29 -6.58 11.66 6.21
C ILE A 29 -5.80 10.38 5.94
N GLY A 30 -5.85 9.88 4.71
CA GLY A 30 -5.14 8.67 4.32
C GLY A 30 -5.50 8.18 2.94
N GLY A 31 -4.95 7.03 2.56
CA GLY A 31 -5.22 6.38 1.29
C GLY A 31 -4.23 5.32 0.88
N GLY A 32 -4.34 4.85 -0.36
CA GLY A 32 -3.43 3.91 -1.01
C GLY A 32 -2.67 4.58 -2.14
N VAL A 33 -1.64 5.34 -1.81
CA VAL A 33 -0.89 6.15 -2.79
C VAL A 33 0.24 5.35 -3.42
N SER A 34 0.82 4.40 -2.68
CA SER A 34 2.02 3.68 -3.08
C SER A 34 1.78 2.23 -3.51
N ILE A 35 2.68 1.76 -4.34
CA ILE A 35 2.84 0.36 -4.72
C ILE A 35 4.33 -0.01 -4.59
N PRO A 36 4.74 -0.62 -3.47
CA PRO A 36 6.15 -0.82 -3.14
C PRO A 36 6.93 -1.53 -4.26
N GLY A 37 8.13 -1.03 -4.55
CA GLY A 37 9.03 -1.58 -5.56
C GLY A 37 8.71 -1.21 -7.01
N ARG A 38 7.55 -0.62 -7.33
CA ARG A 38 7.25 -0.24 -8.72
C ARG A 38 8.08 0.97 -9.17
N ILE A 39 8.59 0.89 -10.41
CA ILE A 39 9.32 1.97 -11.07
C ILE A 39 8.76 2.14 -12.47
N TRP A 40 7.96 3.19 -12.67
CA TRP A 40 7.40 3.59 -13.96
C TRP A 40 7.62 5.09 -14.17
N LEU A 41 8.74 5.44 -14.78
CA LEU A 41 9.19 6.83 -14.87
C LEU A 41 8.22 7.71 -15.65
N GLU A 42 7.68 7.22 -16.75
CA GLU A 42 6.73 7.96 -17.61
C GLU A 42 5.41 8.31 -16.87
N ARG A 43 5.10 7.63 -15.79
CA ARG A 43 3.92 7.85 -14.97
C ARG A 43 4.22 8.44 -13.59
N PHE A 44 5.46 8.92 -13.37
CA PHE A 44 5.88 9.45 -12.06
C PHE A 44 5.61 8.47 -10.89
N CYS A 45 5.55 7.17 -11.18
CA CYS A 45 5.34 6.10 -10.22
C CYS A 45 6.69 5.49 -9.86
N VAL A 46 7.36 6.06 -8.85
CA VAL A 46 8.68 5.60 -8.40
C VAL A 46 8.62 5.27 -6.91
N TRP A 47 8.45 4.00 -6.61
CA TRP A 47 8.25 3.47 -5.26
C TRP A 47 9.33 2.44 -4.87
N SER A 48 10.51 2.52 -5.49
CA SER A 48 11.66 1.71 -5.12
C SER A 48 12.04 1.97 -3.67
N GLY A 49 12.12 0.90 -2.87
CA GLY A 49 12.45 0.99 -1.45
C GLY A 49 11.32 1.59 -0.57
N ALA A 50 10.11 1.75 -1.09
CA ALA A 50 8.99 2.25 -0.30
C ALA A 50 8.63 1.27 0.83
N TYR A 51 8.32 1.84 2.00
CA TYR A 51 7.86 1.06 3.15
C TYR A 51 6.55 0.34 2.82
N PRO A 52 6.47 -0.99 2.98
CA PRO A 52 5.40 -1.77 2.38
C PRO A 52 4.16 -1.96 3.27
N TYR A 53 4.13 -1.40 4.46
CA TYR A 53 3.04 -1.59 5.44
C TYR A 53 2.36 -0.28 5.77
N ALA A 54 1.18 -0.37 6.41
CA ALA A 54 0.45 0.82 6.86
C ALA A 54 1.33 1.69 7.79
N HIS A 55 1.38 3.01 7.50
CA HIS A 55 2.22 3.94 8.25
C HIS A 55 1.72 5.38 8.11
N PHE A 56 2.16 6.26 9.02
CA PHE A 56 2.05 7.70 8.78
C PHE A 56 3.06 8.13 7.71
N ALA A 57 2.61 8.93 6.75
CA ALA A 57 3.43 9.40 5.65
C ALA A 57 4.52 10.38 6.13
N HIS A 58 5.62 10.44 5.39
CA HIS A 58 6.71 11.38 5.63
C HIS A 58 6.53 12.66 4.81
N GLY A 59 6.87 13.83 5.40
CA GLY A 59 6.66 15.13 4.78
C GLY A 59 7.62 15.49 3.63
N ALA A 60 8.74 14.75 3.50
CA ALA A 60 9.77 15.05 2.51
C ALA A 60 10.25 13.83 1.71
N PHE A 61 9.93 12.62 2.12
CA PHE A 61 10.37 11.38 1.47
C PHE A 61 9.20 10.42 1.37
N ARG A 62 8.55 10.36 0.22
CA ARG A 62 7.31 9.58 0.02
C ARG A 62 7.46 8.07 0.24
N GLN A 63 8.69 7.53 0.16
CA GLN A 63 8.97 6.12 0.39
C GLN A 63 9.08 5.75 1.87
N CYS A 64 9.20 6.73 2.75
CA CYS A 64 9.50 6.51 4.17
C CYS A 64 8.26 6.68 5.04
N SER A 65 8.25 5.97 6.15
CA SER A 65 7.34 6.29 7.26
C SER A 65 7.74 7.63 7.91
N GLY A 66 6.75 8.35 8.45
CA GLY A 66 6.97 9.66 9.05
C GLY A 66 5.90 10.03 10.07
N ALA A 67 5.56 11.32 10.12
CA ALA A 67 4.70 11.89 11.14
C ALA A 67 3.59 12.81 10.60
N LEU A 68 3.35 12.84 9.28
CA LEU A 68 2.20 13.55 8.74
C LEU A 68 0.89 12.90 9.21
N PRO A 69 -0.18 13.68 9.40
CA PRO A 69 -1.50 13.14 9.75
C PRO A 69 -2.21 12.50 8.54
N PHE A 70 -1.48 11.75 7.75
CA PHE A 70 -1.95 10.98 6.61
C PHE A 70 -1.49 9.53 6.77
N VAL A 71 -2.43 8.60 6.83
CA VAL A 71 -2.12 7.18 6.91
C VAL A 71 -2.02 6.60 5.50
N GLU A 72 -0.82 6.23 5.11
CA GLU A 72 -0.58 5.47 3.88
C GLU A 72 -0.86 3.99 4.12
N ILE A 73 -1.64 3.37 3.22
CA ILE A 73 -1.91 1.93 3.20
C ILE A 73 -1.50 1.40 1.82
N PRO A 74 -0.25 0.94 1.69
CA PRO A 74 0.31 0.49 0.41
C PRO A 74 -0.46 -0.69 -0.19
N LEU A 75 -0.43 -0.81 -1.53
CA LEU A 75 -0.84 -2.02 -2.20
C LEU A 75 0.07 -3.19 -1.79
N SER A 76 -0.51 -4.36 -1.52
CA SER A 76 0.26 -5.54 -1.16
C SER A 76 0.96 -6.14 -2.38
N VAL A 77 2.27 -6.31 -2.28
CA VAL A 77 3.13 -6.87 -3.32
C VAL A 77 4.06 -7.93 -2.74
N ASP A 78 4.42 -8.92 -3.54
CA ASP A 78 5.39 -9.94 -3.12
C ASP A 78 6.83 -9.44 -3.32
N LEU A 79 7.40 -8.82 -2.29
CA LEU A 79 8.78 -8.34 -2.28
C LEU A 79 9.83 -9.47 -2.16
N THR A 80 9.42 -10.71 -1.97
CA THR A 80 10.35 -11.87 -1.96
C THR A 80 10.71 -12.31 -3.37
N THR A 81 9.85 -12.02 -4.34
CA THR A 81 10.10 -12.28 -5.76
C THR A 81 11.02 -11.20 -6.34
N PRO A 82 11.98 -11.55 -7.23
CA PRO A 82 12.83 -10.57 -7.89
C PRO A 82 12.03 -9.52 -8.66
N LEU A 83 12.55 -8.29 -8.69
CA LEU A 83 12.01 -7.22 -9.50
C LEU A 83 12.01 -7.59 -10.99
N ARG A 84 10.88 -7.41 -11.66
CA ARG A 84 10.71 -7.77 -13.09
C ARG A 84 10.49 -6.54 -13.94
N TYR A 85 10.92 -6.62 -15.18
CA TYR A 85 10.60 -5.63 -16.19
C TYR A 85 9.33 -6.04 -16.94
N ASN A 86 8.38 -5.14 -17.03
CA ASN A 86 7.20 -5.29 -17.87
C ASN A 86 7.44 -4.62 -19.23
N PRO A 87 7.15 -5.29 -20.36
CA PRO A 87 7.37 -4.74 -21.73
C PRO A 87 6.67 -3.40 -21.98
N VAL A 88 5.66 -3.02 -21.20
CA VAL A 88 4.99 -1.72 -21.28
C VAL A 88 5.84 -0.57 -20.68
N GLY A 89 7.03 -0.87 -20.14
CA GLY A 89 8.00 0.15 -19.77
C GLY A 89 8.15 0.39 -18.27
N PHE A 90 7.87 -0.58 -17.39
CA PHE A 90 8.07 -0.41 -15.96
C PHE A 90 8.66 -1.66 -15.28
N HIS A 91 9.24 -1.44 -14.10
CA HIS A 91 9.68 -2.52 -13.22
C HIS A 91 8.67 -2.67 -12.06
N HIS A 92 8.44 -3.91 -11.64
CA HIS A 92 7.51 -4.22 -10.55
C HIS A 92 7.84 -5.53 -9.84
N HIS A 93 7.34 -5.65 -8.61
CA HIS A 93 7.13 -6.94 -7.96
C HIS A 93 5.72 -7.42 -8.28
N PRO A 94 5.46 -8.74 -8.30
CA PRO A 94 4.12 -9.28 -8.45
C PRO A 94 3.17 -8.79 -7.36
N ASP A 95 1.93 -8.53 -7.73
CA ASP A 95 0.85 -8.16 -6.81
C ASP A 95 -0.35 -9.11 -6.96
N LEU A 96 -1.32 -9.01 -6.04
CA LEU A 96 -2.51 -9.87 -6.03
C LEU A 96 -3.61 -9.43 -6.99
N ARG A 97 -3.33 -8.50 -7.90
CA ARG A 97 -4.31 -7.99 -8.86
C ARG A 97 -4.85 -9.09 -9.75
N PRO A 98 -6.19 -9.37 -9.74
CA PRO A 98 -6.80 -10.38 -10.57
C PRO A 98 -6.68 -10.04 -12.07
N GLY A 99 -6.37 -11.05 -12.89
CA GLY A 99 -6.18 -10.89 -14.33
C GLY A 99 -4.94 -10.10 -14.73
N GLY A 100 -4.18 -9.57 -13.78
CA GLY A 100 -3.00 -8.70 -14.02
C GLY A 100 -3.35 -7.44 -14.84
N VAL A 101 -2.63 -6.35 -14.68
CA VAL A 101 -2.83 -5.16 -15.57
C VAL A 101 -2.35 -5.46 -16.98
N TYR A 102 -1.47 -6.42 -17.11
CA TYR A 102 -0.77 -6.74 -18.34
C TYR A 102 -0.55 -8.26 -18.49
N SER A 103 -1.50 -9.07 -17.99
CA SER A 103 -1.42 -10.53 -18.06
C SER A 103 -1.29 -11.09 -19.47
N GLU A 104 -1.73 -10.33 -20.47
CA GLU A 104 -1.57 -10.70 -21.89
C GLU A 104 -0.14 -10.51 -22.40
N THR A 105 0.71 -9.77 -21.67
CA THR A 105 2.10 -9.48 -22.02
C THR A 105 3.12 -10.07 -21.05
N ASP A 106 2.68 -10.50 -19.87
CA ASP A 106 3.53 -11.20 -18.91
C ASP A 106 3.60 -12.69 -19.33
N GLU A 107 4.73 -13.13 -19.83
CA GLU A 107 5.00 -14.53 -20.21
C GLU A 107 4.93 -15.49 -18.99
N VAL A 108 4.77 -14.97 -17.80
CA VAL A 108 4.75 -15.75 -16.56
C VAL A 108 3.41 -15.58 -15.86
N ALA A 109 2.58 -16.60 -15.95
CA ALA A 109 1.41 -16.71 -15.08
C ALA A 109 1.87 -16.87 -13.63
N TYR A 110 1.45 -15.93 -12.76
CA TYR A 110 1.71 -16.05 -11.33
C TYR A 110 0.63 -16.93 -10.68
N ASP A 111 1.05 -17.91 -9.89
CA ASP A 111 0.16 -18.59 -8.96
C ASP A 111 -0.24 -17.61 -7.85
N ARG A 112 -1.52 -17.22 -7.84
CA ARG A 112 -2.08 -16.25 -6.90
C ARG A 112 -1.99 -16.72 -5.45
N ARG A 113 -2.10 -18.01 -5.21
CA ARG A 113 -1.94 -18.59 -3.87
C ARG A 113 -0.49 -18.51 -3.40
N GLN A 114 0.46 -18.78 -4.29
CA GLN A 114 1.88 -18.67 -3.95
C GLN A 114 2.25 -17.21 -3.68
N LEU A 115 1.74 -16.25 -4.44
CA LEU A 115 1.95 -14.82 -4.19
C LEU A 115 1.36 -14.40 -2.84
N LEU A 116 0.12 -14.80 -2.55
CA LEU A 116 -0.53 -14.54 -1.28
C LEU A 116 0.29 -15.11 -0.11
N HIS A 117 0.73 -16.36 -0.23
CA HIS A 117 1.60 -17.00 0.75
C HIS A 117 2.89 -16.21 0.98
N GLY A 118 3.60 -15.83 -0.08
CA GLY A 118 4.84 -15.03 0.01
C GLY A 118 4.63 -13.69 0.72
N ILE A 119 3.57 -12.95 0.37
CA ILE A 119 3.20 -11.69 1.01
C ILE A 119 2.94 -11.88 2.51
N LEU A 120 2.15 -12.89 2.88
CA LEU A 120 1.77 -13.11 4.28
C LEU A 120 2.96 -13.61 5.11
N GLN A 121 3.81 -14.51 4.58
CA GLN A 121 5.04 -14.96 5.25
C GLN A 121 6.01 -13.80 5.48
N ARG A 122 6.17 -12.92 4.50
CA ARG A 122 6.98 -11.73 4.65
C ARG A 122 6.39 -10.79 5.70
N THR A 123 5.08 -10.58 5.70
CA THR A 123 4.40 -9.77 6.71
C THR A 123 4.56 -10.37 8.11
N ALA A 124 4.56 -11.69 8.25
CA ALA A 124 4.81 -12.36 9.51
C ALA A 124 6.25 -12.17 10.00
N ALA A 125 7.22 -12.24 9.08
CA ALA A 125 8.63 -12.06 9.42
C ALA A 125 8.96 -10.59 9.82
N ASP A 126 8.37 -9.63 9.14
CA ASP A 126 8.60 -8.20 9.39
C ASP A 126 7.77 -7.67 10.57
N ASP A 127 6.72 -8.38 10.99
CA ASP A 127 5.81 -8.11 12.11
C ASP A 127 5.39 -6.63 12.25
N PRO A 128 4.78 -6.01 11.21
CA PRO A 128 4.38 -4.62 11.27
C PRO A 128 3.28 -4.40 12.33
N PRO A 129 3.15 -3.18 12.88
CA PRO A 129 2.17 -2.85 13.92
C PRO A 129 0.72 -3.17 13.53
N ILE A 130 0.38 -3.00 12.26
CA ILE A 130 -0.90 -3.43 11.67
C ILE A 130 -0.59 -4.19 10.39
N LYS A 131 -1.16 -5.38 10.29
CA LYS A 131 -1.04 -6.24 9.12
C LYS A 131 -2.21 -5.95 8.18
N THR A 132 -1.92 -5.39 7.01
CA THR A 132 -2.93 -5.10 5.98
C THR A 132 -2.67 -5.92 4.73
N LEU A 133 -3.73 -6.44 4.14
CA LEU A 133 -3.70 -7.06 2.82
C LEU A 133 -4.61 -6.26 1.89
N VAL A 134 -4.01 -5.60 0.91
CA VAL A 134 -4.72 -4.74 -0.06
C VAL A 134 -4.63 -5.35 -1.44
N VAL A 135 -5.80 -5.72 -1.97
CA VAL A 135 -5.96 -6.24 -3.33
C VAL A 135 -6.57 -5.16 -4.21
N ASP A 136 -5.98 -4.93 -5.38
CA ASP A 136 -6.48 -3.97 -6.36
C ASP A 136 -7.25 -4.69 -7.48
N VAL A 137 -8.41 -4.17 -7.83
CA VAL A 137 -9.21 -4.67 -8.96
C VAL A 137 -9.54 -3.52 -9.91
N HIS A 138 -9.61 -3.81 -11.20
CA HIS A 138 -10.00 -2.85 -12.23
C HIS A 138 -11.35 -3.21 -12.81
N ASN A 139 -12.19 -2.22 -13.06
CA ASN A 139 -13.53 -2.37 -13.63
C ASN A 139 -13.54 -2.66 -15.14
N ASP A 140 -12.37 -2.72 -15.76
CA ASP A 140 -12.17 -3.13 -17.16
C ASP A 140 -12.09 -4.67 -17.32
N ARG A 141 -12.22 -5.42 -16.21
CA ARG A 141 -12.18 -6.88 -16.20
C ARG A 141 -13.56 -7.46 -15.96
N ASP A 142 -13.82 -8.63 -16.59
CA ASP A 142 -15.04 -9.37 -16.35
C ASP A 142 -14.91 -10.26 -15.11
N PHE A 143 -15.62 -9.89 -14.06
CA PHE A 143 -15.75 -10.67 -12.83
C PHE A 143 -17.10 -11.39 -12.74
N THR A 144 -17.98 -11.21 -13.73
CA THR A 144 -19.34 -11.80 -13.73
C THR A 144 -19.36 -13.22 -14.30
N SER A 145 -18.42 -13.52 -15.19
CA SER A 145 -18.23 -14.87 -15.74
C SER A 145 -17.25 -15.64 -14.86
N GLY A 146 -17.68 -16.73 -14.24
CA GLY A 146 -16.81 -17.63 -13.50
C GLY A 146 -15.70 -18.29 -14.34
N ASP A 147 -15.81 -18.23 -15.66
CA ASP A 147 -14.80 -18.76 -16.59
C ASP A 147 -13.72 -17.76 -16.92
N SER A 148 -13.90 -16.46 -16.63
CA SER A 148 -12.88 -15.46 -16.88
C SER A 148 -11.65 -15.68 -16.00
N GLN A 149 -10.46 -15.37 -16.51
CA GLN A 149 -9.22 -15.49 -15.72
C GLN A 149 -9.23 -14.53 -14.52
N ALA A 150 -9.78 -13.33 -14.69
CA ALA A 150 -9.89 -12.37 -13.61
C ALA A 150 -10.76 -12.87 -12.44
N ALA A 151 -11.91 -13.50 -12.75
CA ALA A 151 -12.78 -14.10 -11.72
C ALA A 151 -12.09 -15.27 -11.01
N LYS A 152 -11.40 -16.15 -11.75
CA LYS A 152 -10.62 -17.26 -11.18
C LYS A 152 -9.50 -16.78 -10.26
N ASP A 153 -8.74 -15.77 -10.70
CA ASP A 153 -7.66 -15.17 -9.90
C ASP A 153 -8.22 -14.53 -8.63
N LEU A 154 -9.32 -13.77 -8.73
CA LEU A 154 -9.96 -13.17 -7.57
C LEU A 154 -10.43 -14.22 -6.56
N SER A 155 -11.14 -15.25 -7.03
CA SER A 155 -11.56 -16.36 -6.18
C SER A 155 -10.37 -17.05 -5.52
N ALA A 156 -9.30 -17.33 -6.26
CA ALA A 156 -8.11 -17.98 -5.71
C ALA A 156 -7.46 -17.15 -4.59
N VAL A 157 -7.45 -15.82 -4.73
CA VAL A 157 -6.96 -14.91 -3.66
C VAL A 157 -7.91 -14.93 -2.47
N LEU A 158 -9.22 -14.68 -2.68
CA LEU A 158 -10.19 -14.58 -1.60
C LEU A 158 -10.33 -15.90 -0.82
N ASP A 159 -10.38 -17.03 -1.50
CA ASP A 159 -10.46 -18.37 -0.90
C ASP A 159 -9.18 -18.74 -0.14
N GLY A 160 -8.05 -18.12 -0.49
CA GLY A 160 -6.75 -18.36 0.14
C GLY A 160 -6.50 -17.53 1.41
N ILE A 161 -7.16 -16.37 1.56
CA ILE A 161 -6.83 -15.42 2.64
C ILE A 161 -7.05 -16.04 4.03
N GLU A 162 -8.25 -16.56 4.29
CA GLU A 162 -8.60 -17.07 5.63
C GLU A 162 -7.72 -18.27 6.05
N PRO A 163 -7.53 -19.33 5.22
CA PRO A 163 -6.69 -20.46 5.62
C PRO A 163 -5.21 -20.09 5.79
N GLU A 164 -4.66 -19.21 4.96
CA GLU A 164 -3.27 -18.75 5.08
C GLU A 164 -3.08 -17.90 6.35
N CYS A 165 -4.01 -17.00 6.66
CA CYS A 165 -3.98 -16.21 7.88
C CYS A 165 -4.13 -17.08 9.13
N LEU A 166 -5.05 -18.06 9.10
CA LEU A 166 -5.24 -19.00 10.21
C LEU A 166 -3.99 -19.83 10.49
N ALA A 167 -3.28 -20.25 9.45
CA ALA A 167 -1.99 -20.97 9.59
C ALA A 167 -0.91 -20.13 10.28
N LEU A 168 -1.02 -18.80 10.22
CA LEU A 168 -0.15 -17.85 10.94
C LEU A 168 -0.70 -17.44 12.32
N GLY A 169 -1.85 -17.99 12.73
CA GLY A 169 -2.51 -17.63 13.98
C GLY A 169 -3.20 -16.27 13.94
N TRP A 170 -3.58 -15.77 12.75
CA TRP A 170 -4.23 -14.48 12.57
C TRP A 170 -5.72 -14.65 12.26
N GLU A 171 -6.51 -13.69 12.75
CA GLU A 171 -7.90 -13.51 12.36
C GLU A 171 -8.01 -12.52 11.19
N VAL A 172 -8.86 -12.83 10.21
CA VAL A 172 -9.14 -11.95 9.09
C VAL A 172 -10.31 -11.03 9.42
N VAL A 173 -10.08 -9.74 9.36
CA VAL A 173 -11.11 -8.72 9.56
C VAL A 173 -11.28 -7.92 8.27
N PRO A 174 -12.38 -8.12 7.52
CA PRO A 174 -12.70 -7.26 6.38
C PRO A 174 -12.88 -5.82 6.83
N ALA A 175 -12.19 -4.88 6.16
CA ALA A 175 -12.22 -3.47 6.53
C ALA A 175 -12.13 -2.56 5.31
N THR A 176 -12.75 -1.39 5.41
CA THR A 176 -12.57 -0.29 4.46
C THR A 176 -11.30 0.50 4.79
N TYR A 177 -10.82 1.29 3.82
CA TYR A 177 -9.71 2.23 4.07
C TYR A 177 -10.00 3.16 5.25
N ASP A 178 -11.24 3.68 5.38
CA ASP A 178 -11.64 4.57 6.48
C ASP A 178 -11.48 3.89 7.85
N GLU A 179 -11.92 2.64 7.97
CA GLU A 179 -11.80 1.87 9.21
C GLU A 179 -10.33 1.61 9.59
N VAL A 180 -9.50 1.20 8.63
CA VAL A 180 -8.07 0.98 8.87
C VAL A 180 -7.37 2.28 9.25
N ILE A 181 -7.62 3.39 8.55
CA ILE A 181 -7.04 4.71 8.83
C ILE A 181 -7.40 5.17 10.24
N ARG A 182 -8.68 5.07 10.62
CA ARG A 182 -9.14 5.47 11.97
C ARG A 182 -8.53 4.60 13.05
N HIS A 183 -8.51 3.29 12.84
CA HIS A 183 -7.89 2.36 13.78
C HIS A 183 -6.40 2.65 13.95
N TYR A 184 -5.65 2.78 12.83
CA TYR A 184 -4.23 3.11 12.86
C TYR A 184 -3.96 4.42 13.61
N SER A 185 -4.74 5.47 13.30
CA SER A 185 -4.62 6.78 13.93
C SER A 185 -4.93 6.75 15.43
N ALA A 186 -5.94 5.98 15.85
CA ALA A 186 -6.28 5.83 17.25
C ALA A 186 -5.20 5.14 18.08
N VAL A 187 -4.58 4.09 17.50
CA VAL A 187 -3.53 3.31 18.18
C VAL A 187 -2.18 4.05 18.19
N HIS A 188 -1.80 4.67 17.05
CA HIS A 188 -0.45 5.21 16.86
C HIS A 188 -0.38 6.74 16.85
N GLY A 189 -1.51 7.46 16.72
CA GLY A 189 -1.54 8.92 16.60
C GLY A 189 -0.98 9.66 17.81
N SER A 190 -1.12 9.12 19.00
CA SER A 190 -0.59 9.74 20.25
C SER A 190 0.95 9.76 20.29
N SER A 191 1.63 8.82 19.64
CA SER A 191 3.09 8.77 19.56
C SER A 191 3.63 9.82 18.59
N VAL A 192 2.96 9.99 17.45
CA VAL A 192 3.30 10.98 16.42
C VAL A 192 3.10 12.40 16.94
N GLN A 193 2.00 12.70 17.63
CA GLN A 193 1.78 14.01 18.24
C GLN A 193 2.84 14.37 19.30
N ARG A 194 3.35 13.38 20.03
CA ARG A 194 4.46 13.58 20.98
C ARG A 194 5.77 13.89 20.29
N GLN A 195 6.07 13.25 19.14
CA GLN A 195 7.26 13.53 18.35
C GLN A 195 7.23 14.94 17.74
N ILE A 196 6.10 15.34 17.16
CA ILE A 196 5.91 16.70 16.61
C ILE A 196 6.09 17.76 17.70
N LYS A 197 5.52 17.56 18.89
CA LYS A 197 5.69 18.49 20.02
C LYS A 197 7.15 18.59 20.49
N ARG A 198 7.91 17.50 20.46
CA ARG A 198 9.34 17.51 20.82
C ARG A 198 10.19 18.22 19.79
N SER A 199 9.98 17.98 18.49
CA SER A 199 10.73 18.67 17.43
C SER A 199 10.46 20.17 17.36
N ASN A 200 9.27 20.61 17.75
CA ASN A 200 8.91 22.04 17.82
C ASN A 200 9.36 22.71 19.14
N ALA A 201 9.74 21.94 20.16
CA ALA A 201 10.14 22.43 21.47
C ALA A 201 11.68 22.54 21.66
N GLU A 202 12.47 21.99 20.74
CA GLU A 202 13.92 22.21 20.74
C GLU A 202 14.22 23.58 20.08
N PRO A 203 14.59 24.61 20.84
CA PRO A 203 15.09 25.86 20.23
C PRO A 203 16.39 25.52 19.49
N ALA A 204 16.53 26.03 18.27
CA ALA A 204 17.82 26.07 17.60
C ALA A 204 18.86 26.64 18.56
N GLY A 205 19.69 25.76 19.09
CA GLY A 205 20.74 26.17 20.01
C GLY A 205 21.60 27.25 19.36
N ALA A 206 21.58 28.43 19.93
CA ALA A 206 22.52 29.48 19.62
C ALA A 206 23.92 28.92 19.86
N SER A 207 24.68 28.71 18.80
CA SER A 207 26.12 28.57 18.88
C SER A 207 26.69 29.98 18.95
N ASP A 208 26.75 30.55 20.15
CA ASP A 208 27.66 31.62 20.45
C ASP A 208 28.97 30.99 20.95
N ALA A 209 30.01 31.06 20.13
CA ALA A 209 31.41 31.30 20.49
C ALA A 209 32.30 31.09 19.27
#